data_2e3e298064cfd6d1bc6701d0f734f924
#
_entry.id   2e3e298064cfd6d1bc6701d0f734f924
#
_cell.length_a   1.000
_cell.length_b   1.000
_cell.length_c   1.000
_cell.angle_alpha   90.00
_cell.angle_beta   90.00
_cell.angle_gamma   90.00
#
_symmetry.space_group_name_H-M   'P 1'
#
loop_
_entity.id
_entity.type
_entity.pdbx_description
1 polymer ?
#
loop_
_entity_poly.entity_id
_entity_poly.type
_entity_poly.pdbx_seq_one_letter_code
_entity_poly.pdbx_strand_id
1 'polypeptide(L)'
;MKSHLLTLTAAALATFAFASCGPKDPDYGDPAVKVNPGELNFKVDGGSETVNLTATVEWTVENSASWVKVEPMAGDPSKELQPVKVTVSKNEDVERTATVTFKQTDGALTAKLTINQEAYIPEVQTIDVSSMSKLANIYKYQRFQLTGVVKSLKSDGSFNLVDGTGSVQVAGLSASEVAYGTQGGKLDNVKERGTVTIIGYYEGGKFVYAYLVKYEEYSEPSPDTAATKAFPYIADYKTAENGVVVNNAIFPYAFDALWSWSASTGWRASGYKNADYTTEATLYTEKIDLKNAEKPILVFDHIVRDFAGIELAKEQTSLWVRKDGGSWNQIAITFSYPDELGSEVMTSEEIKLDSYIGSVIQIAFKYVSDESKKAGTWQILKVEVKKSEEPTQPDNSSGTEDYDKPGWDWNK
;
A
#
# COMPACT_ATOMS: atom_id res chain seq x y z
N MET A 1 -68.30 31.66 -87.44
CA MET A 1 -68.86 31.21 -88.74
C MET A 1 -68.62 29.76 -88.95
N LYS A 2 -69.71 28.97 -89.08
CA LYS A 2 -69.75 27.56 -89.64
C LYS A 2 -69.05 26.51 -88.85
N SER A 3 -69.78 25.68 -88.02
CA SER A 3 -70.82 24.65 -88.30
C SER A 3 -70.26 23.50 -89.16
N HIS A 4 -70.33 22.31 -88.57
CA HIS A 4 -70.80 21.02 -89.05
C HIS A 4 -70.27 19.92 -88.12
N LEU A 5 -71.03 19.23 -87.31
CA LEU A 5 -72.13 18.27 -87.33
C LEU A 5 -71.74 16.91 -87.92
N LEU A 6 -72.06 15.85 -87.15
CA LEU A 6 -72.33 14.42 -87.49
C LEU A 6 -71.15 13.53 -87.69
N THR A 7 -71.09 12.26 -87.24
CA THR A 7 -72.17 11.27 -87.00
C THR A 7 -71.65 10.15 -86.08
N LEU A 8 -72.55 9.58 -85.32
CA LEU A 8 -72.42 8.35 -84.55
C LEU A 8 -72.10 7.14 -85.42
N THR A 9 -71.15 6.29 -84.99
CA THR A 9 -71.23 4.84 -85.27
C THR A 9 -70.78 4.09 -84.02
N ALA A 10 -71.70 3.35 -83.46
CA ALA A 10 -71.46 2.43 -82.37
C ALA A 10 -70.76 1.16 -82.90
N ALA A 11 -69.57 0.87 -82.41
CA ALA A 11 -68.92 -0.43 -82.58
C ALA A 11 -68.81 -1.09 -81.19
N ALA A 12 -69.61 -2.13 -81.04
CA ALA A 12 -69.54 -3.01 -79.86
C ALA A 12 -68.20 -3.78 -79.86
N LEU A 13 -67.30 -3.41 -78.96
CA LEU A 13 -66.10 -4.17 -78.70
C LEU A 13 -66.40 -5.21 -77.59
N ALA A 14 -66.42 -6.50 -77.96
CA ALA A 14 -66.43 -7.58 -77.01
C ALA A 14 -65.07 -7.67 -76.33
N THR A 15 -65.03 -7.27 -75.06
CA THR A 15 -63.81 -7.47 -74.22
C THR A 15 -63.73 -8.94 -73.82
N PHE A 16 -62.84 -9.71 -74.46
CA PHE A 16 -62.37 -10.96 -73.94
C PHE A 16 -61.55 -10.69 -72.68
N ALA A 17 -62.10 -10.97 -71.51
CA ALA A 17 -61.33 -11.07 -70.30
C ALA A 17 -60.52 -12.39 -70.38
N PHE A 18 -59.22 -12.22 -70.71
CA PHE A 18 -58.27 -13.28 -70.44
C PHE A 18 -58.09 -13.34 -68.91
N ALA A 19 -58.69 -14.33 -68.28
CA ALA A 19 -58.29 -14.71 -66.92
C ALA A 19 -56.85 -15.25 -67.02
N SER A 20 -55.88 -14.42 -66.66
CA SER A 20 -54.51 -14.87 -66.44
C SER A 20 -54.52 -15.79 -65.23
N CYS A 21 -54.51 -17.07 -65.45
CA CYS A 21 -54.17 -18.07 -64.44
C CYS A 21 -52.64 -18.12 -64.36
N GLY A 22 -52.03 -17.07 -63.78
CA GLY A 22 -50.68 -17.22 -63.32
C GLY A 22 -50.64 -18.17 -62.13
N PRO A 23 -49.50 -18.86 -61.88
CA PRO A 23 -49.31 -19.62 -60.64
C PRO A 23 -49.63 -18.72 -59.45
N LYS A 24 -50.56 -19.16 -58.55
CA LYS A 24 -50.77 -18.41 -57.31
C LYS A 24 -49.43 -18.31 -56.58
N ASP A 25 -49.06 -17.07 -56.24
CA ASP A 25 -47.94 -16.88 -55.37
C ASP A 25 -48.09 -17.73 -54.09
N PRO A 26 -47.03 -18.38 -53.63
CA PRO A 26 -47.09 -19.19 -52.44
C PRO A 26 -47.66 -18.39 -51.28
N ASP A 27 -48.69 -18.87 -50.62
CA ASP A 27 -49.25 -18.28 -49.42
C ASP A 27 -48.36 -18.61 -48.20
N TYR A 28 -47.58 -17.68 -47.70
CA TYR A 28 -46.72 -17.85 -46.53
C TYR A 28 -47.41 -17.44 -45.22
N GLY A 29 -48.69 -17.06 -45.23
CA GLY A 29 -49.48 -16.61 -44.09
C GLY A 29 -49.32 -15.09 -43.83
N ASP A 30 -49.74 -14.62 -42.65
CA ASP A 30 -49.65 -13.21 -42.29
C ASP A 30 -48.19 -12.72 -42.26
N PRO A 31 -47.92 -11.52 -42.77
CA PRO A 31 -46.57 -10.95 -42.76
C PRO A 31 -45.98 -10.95 -41.34
N ALA A 32 -44.82 -11.58 -41.16
CA ALA A 32 -44.12 -11.64 -39.88
C ALA A 32 -42.62 -11.72 -40.05
N VAL A 33 -41.89 -11.05 -39.13
CA VAL A 33 -40.43 -11.22 -38.88
C VAL A 33 -40.24 -11.33 -37.37
N LYS A 34 -39.78 -12.47 -36.87
CA LYS A 34 -39.53 -12.72 -35.43
C LYS A 34 -38.29 -13.57 -35.26
N VAL A 35 -37.46 -13.23 -34.27
CA VAL A 35 -36.24 -13.98 -33.93
C VAL A 35 -36.35 -14.60 -32.54
N ASN A 36 -35.90 -15.82 -32.36
CA ASN A 36 -35.89 -16.51 -31.08
C ASN A 36 -34.63 -17.40 -30.94
N PRO A 37 -33.85 -17.24 -29.87
CA PRO A 37 -34.02 -16.23 -28.79
C PRO A 37 -33.77 -14.81 -29.30
N GLY A 38 -34.31 -13.81 -28.59
CA GLY A 38 -34.10 -12.38 -28.85
C GLY A 38 -32.81 -11.80 -28.26
N GLU A 39 -32.07 -12.64 -27.51
CA GLU A 39 -30.82 -12.27 -26.88
C GLU A 39 -29.86 -13.46 -26.87
N LEU A 40 -28.57 -13.18 -27.12
CA LEU A 40 -27.44 -14.12 -26.98
C LEU A 40 -26.38 -13.55 -26.09
N ASN A 41 -25.80 -14.38 -25.20
CA ASN A 41 -24.75 -14.01 -24.27
C ASN A 41 -23.51 -14.87 -24.55
N PHE A 42 -22.42 -14.24 -24.95
CA PHE A 42 -21.14 -14.89 -25.28
C PHE A 42 -20.12 -14.66 -24.19
N LYS A 43 -19.29 -15.68 -23.96
CA LYS A 43 -18.06 -15.55 -23.18
C LYS A 43 -17.00 -14.75 -23.94
N VAL A 44 -15.91 -14.38 -23.26
CA VAL A 44 -14.80 -13.61 -23.82
C VAL A 44 -14.25 -14.20 -25.13
N ASP A 45 -14.16 -15.53 -25.24
CA ASP A 45 -13.61 -16.20 -26.42
C ASP A 45 -14.53 -16.15 -27.64
N GLY A 46 -15.77 -15.66 -27.48
CA GLY A 46 -16.75 -15.65 -28.54
C GLY A 46 -17.32 -17.06 -28.85
N GLY A 47 -17.59 -17.31 -30.14
CA GLY A 47 -18.15 -18.58 -30.57
C GLY A 47 -19.26 -18.42 -31.58
N SER A 48 -20.05 -19.48 -31.79
CA SER A 48 -21.19 -19.45 -32.72
C SER A 48 -22.41 -20.02 -32.06
N GLU A 49 -23.53 -19.34 -32.27
CA GLU A 49 -24.88 -19.77 -31.84
C GLU A 49 -25.85 -19.71 -33.02
N THR A 50 -26.91 -20.45 -32.97
CA THR A 50 -27.95 -20.42 -34.00
C THR A 50 -29.25 -19.91 -33.41
N VAL A 51 -29.82 -18.87 -34.04
CA VAL A 51 -31.16 -18.39 -33.73
C VAL A 51 -32.16 -18.86 -34.81
N ASN A 52 -33.40 -19.00 -34.44
CA ASN A 52 -34.48 -19.35 -35.37
C ASN A 52 -35.24 -18.10 -35.77
N LEU A 53 -35.28 -17.79 -37.06
CA LEU A 53 -36.04 -16.69 -37.62
C LEU A 53 -37.36 -17.25 -38.17
N THR A 54 -38.46 -16.63 -37.77
CA THR A 54 -39.76 -16.76 -38.44
C THR A 54 -39.90 -15.58 -39.38
N ALA A 55 -39.85 -15.81 -40.69
CA ALA A 55 -39.99 -14.76 -41.68
C ALA A 55 -40.89 -15.23 -42.85
N THR A 56 -42.11 -14.76 -42.87
CA THR A 56 -43.09 -15.01 -43.93
C THR A 56 -43.02 -13.99 -45.08
N VAL A 57 -42.04 -13.13 -45.03
CA VAL A 57 -41.70 -12.10 -46.01
C VAL A 57 -40.21 -12.16 -46.35
N GLU A 58 -39.77 -11.64 -47.51
CA GLU A 58 -38.35 -11.45 -47.77
C GLU A 58 -37.70 -10.60 -46.70
N TRP A 59 -36.48 -10.97 -46.29
CA TRP A 59 -35.79 -10.30 -45.21
C TRP A 59 -34.31 -10.11 -45.48
N THR A 60 -33.78 -9.08 -44.85
CA THR A 60 -32.34 -8.76 -44.81
C THR A 60 -31.87 -8.49 -43.39
N VAL A 61 -30.55 -8.51 -43.18
CA VAL A 61 -29.93 -8.24 -41.87
C VAL A 61 -29.14 -6.93 -41.89
N GLU A 62 -29.39 -6.09 -40.87
CA GLU A 62 -28.48 -5.03 -40.50
C GLU A 62 -27.76 -5.41 -39.22
N ASN A 63 -26.43 -5.28 -39.24
CA ASN A 63 -25.56 -5.56 -38.09
C ASN A 63 -24.83 -4.31 -37.65
N SER A 64 -24.94 -3.96 -36.39
CA SER A 64 -24.32 -2.75 -35.81
C SER A 64 -22.84 -2.88 -35.48
N ALA A 65 -22.25 -4.07 -35.58
CA ALA A 65 -20.90 -4.33 -35.08
C ALA A 65 -20.08 -5.26 -35.96
N SER A 66 -18.87 -4.89 -36.31
CA SER A 66 -17.94 -5.68 -37.13
C SER A 66 -17.47 -6.98 -36.47
N TRP A 67 -17.57 -7.08 -35.14
CA TRP A 67 -17.18 -8.27 -34.38
C TRP A 67 -18.27 -9.37 -34.34
N VAL A 68 -19.44 -9.11 -34.94
CA VAL A 68 -20.55 -10.07 -35.11
C VAL A 68 -20.70 -10.40 -36.58
N LYS A 69 -20.71 -11.66 -36.92
CA LYS A 69 -21.01 -12.17 -38.27
C LYS A 69 -22.34 -12.92 -38.24
N VAL A 70 -23.21 -12.68 -39.19
CA VAL A 70 -24.52 -13.32 -39.32
C VAL A 70 -24.62 -14.02 -40.69
N GLU A 71 -25.06 -15.23 -40.71
CA GLU A 71 -25.20 -16.05 -41.94
C GLU A 71 -26.47 -16.91 -41.88
N PRO A 72 -27.36 -16.81 -42.90
CA PRO A 72 -27.32 -15.90 -44.07
C PRO A 72 -27.66 -14.44 -43.70
N MET A 73 -27.30 -13.47 -44.56
CA MET A 73 -27.60 -12.05 -44.42
C MET A 73 -28.94 -11.63 -45.04
N ALA A 74 -29.61 -12.54 -45.75
CA ALA A 74 -30.92 -12.35 -46.36
C ALA A 74 -31.58 -13.71 -46.62
N GLY A 75 -32.86 -13.72 -46.85
CA GLY A 75 -33.60 -14.94 -47.16
C GLY A 75 -34.99 -14.69 -47.72
N ASP A 76 -35.52 -15.73 -48.34
CA ASP A 76 -36.84 -15.76 -48.96
C ASP A 76 -37.94 -16.04 -47.91
N PRO A 77 -39.24 -15.73 -48.21
CA PRO A 77 -40.35 -16.09 -47.36
C PRO A 77 -40.41 -17.57 -47.09
N SER A 78 -40.71 -17.99 -45.86
CA SER A 78 -40.88 -19.39 -45.46
C SER A 78 -41.87 -19.53 -44.32
N LYS A 79 -42.64 -20.66 -44.35
CA LYS A 79 -43.47 -21.11 -43.20
C LYS A 79 -42.67 -21.86 -42.18
N GLU A 80 -41.49 -22.37 -42.59
CA GLU A 80 -40.60 -23.10 -41.70
C GLU A 80 -39.64 -22.12 -40.96
N LEU A 81 -39.16 -22.54 -39.78
CA LEU A 81 -38.14 -21.81 -39.06
C LEU A 81 -36.84 -21.78 -39.88
N GLN A 82 -36.31 -20.61 -40.06
CA GLN A 82 -35.06 -20.39 -40.79
C GLN A 82 -33.91 -20.28 -39.79
N PRO A 83 -32.94 -21.21 -39.75
CA PRO A 83 -31.80 -21.12 -38.88
C PRO A 83 -30.84 -20.04 -39.37
N VAL A 84 -30.46 -19.15 -38.49
CA VAL A 84 -29.45 -18.09 -38.75
C VAL A 84 -28.31 -18.27 -37.77
N LYS A 85 -27.10 -18.48 -38.31
CA LYS A 85 -25.89 -18.62 -37.52
C LYS A 85 -25.34 -17.24 -37.17
N VAL A 86 -25.09 -17.00 -35.90
CA VAL A 86 -24.44 -15.81 -35.37
C VAL A 86 -23.06 -16.21 -34.83
N THR A 87 -22.02 -15.62 -35.35
CA THR A 87 -20.63 -15.85 -34.93
C THR A 87 -20.06 -14.59 -34.35
N VAL A 88 -19.49 -14.69 -33.13
CA VAL A 88 -18.91 -13.59 -32.39
C VAL A 88 -17.41 -13.84 -32.23
N SER A 89 -16.58 -12.84 -32.59
CA SER A 89 -15.13 -12.93 -32.44
C SER A 89 -14.73 -12.77 -30.97
N LYS A 90 -13.51 -13.24 -30.61
CA LYS A 90 -12.93 -13.04 -29.28
C LYS A 90 -12.95 -11.55 -28.90
N ASN A 91 -13.28 -11.28 -27.62
CA ASN A 91 -13.18 -9.96 -27.04
C ASN A 91 -11.81 -9.81 -26.35
N GLU A 92 -11.10 -8.74 -26.66
CA GLU A 92 -9.83 -8.39 -26.02
C GLU A 92 -9.94 -7.05 -25.25
N ASP A 93 -11.17 -6.58 -25.03
CA ASP A 93 -11.49 -5.31 -24.41
C ASP A 93 -12.64 -5.44 -23.41
N VAL A 94 -13.25 -4.33 -23.04
CA VAL A 94 -14.39 -4.25 -22.12
C VAL A 94 -15.60 -5.04 -22.62
N GLU A 95 -16.58 -5.27 -21.77
CA GLU A 95 -17.86 -5.84 -22.15
C GLU A 95 -18.48 -5.05 -23.30
N ARG A 96 -19.10 -5.74 -24.24
CA ARG A 96 -19.66 -5.13 -25.43
C ARG A 96 -21.01 -5.70 -25.80
N THR A 97 -21.84 -4.86 -26.41
CA THR A 97 -23.20 -5.22 -26.87
C THR A 97 -23.35 -4.80 -28.32
N ALA A 98 -24.03 -5.63 -29.11
CA ALA A 98 -24.42 -5.33 -30.48
C ALA A 98 -25.88 -5.62 -30.68
N THR A 99 -26.47 -4.98 -31.71
CA THR A 99 -27.80 -5.25 -32.15
C THR A 99 -27.76 -5.74 -33.60
N VAL A 100 -28.34 -6.89 -33.86
CA VAL A 100 -28.64 -7.41 -35.19
C VAL A 100 -30.11 -7.19 -35.43
N THR A 101 -30.48 -6.55 -36.55
CA THR A 101 -31.85 -6.26 -36.92
C THR A 101 -32.20 -7.01 -38.18
N PHE A 102 -33.15 -7.92 -38.08
CA PHE A 102 -33.81 -8.59 -39.22
C PHE A 102 -34.91 -7.68 -39.74
N LYS A 103 -34.90 -7.33 -41.01
CA LYS A 103 -35.85 -6.39 -41.63
C LYS A 103 -36.54 -7.02 -42.80
N GLN A 104 -37.83 -6.75 -42.95
CA GLN A 104 -38.51 -6.97 -44.22
C GLN A 104 -37.89 -6.15 -45.34
N THR A 105 -37.57 -6.72 -46.48
CA THR A 105 -36.90 -6.08 -47.60
C THR A 105 -37.66 -4.83 -48.07
N ASP A 106 -38.96 -4.99 -48.36
CA ASP A 106 -39.82 -3.94 -48.88
C ASP A 106 -41.00 -3.66 -47.88
N GLY A 107 -40.66 -3.38 -46.61
CA GLY A 107 -41.71 -3.13 -45.60
C GLY A 107 -41.15 -2.63 -44.26
N ALA A 108 -42.05 -2.57 -43.27
CA ALA A 108 -41.76 -1.97 -41.97
C ALA A 108 -41.51 -3.01 -40.86
N LEU A 109 -41.66 -4.31 -41.12
CA LEU A 109 -41.49 -5.33 -40.08
C LEU A 109 -40.02 -5.50 -39.73
N THR A 110 -39.74 -5.54 -38.45
CA THR A 110 -38.37 -5.75 -37.90
C THR A 110 -38.41 -6.66 -36.70
N ALA A 111 -37.33 -7.41 -36.51
CA ALA A 111 -37.01 -8.13 -35.26
C ALA A 111 -35.58 -7.83 -34.86
N LYS A 112 -35.36 -7.63 -33.56
CA LYS A 112 -34.03 -7.31 -33.00
C LYS A 112 -33.50 -8.48 -32.20
N LEU A 113 -32.21 -8.77 -32.39
CA LEU A 113 -31.42 -9.70 -31.61
C LEU A 113 -30.34 -8.92 -30.90
N THR A 114 -30.34 -8.96 -29.57
CA THR A 114 -29.30 -8.39 -28.75
C THR A 114 -28.18 -9.41 -28.54
N ILE A 115 -26.93 -8.99 -28.69
CA ILE A 115 -25.76 -9.82 -28.49
C ILE A 115 -24.88 -9.14 -27.46
N ASN A 116 -24.69 -9.80 -26.31
CA ASN A 116 -23.82 -9.36 -25.23
C ASN A 116 -22.57 -10.25 -25.21
N GLN A 117 -21.41 -9.65 -24.98
CA GLN A 117 -20.18 -10.39 -24.81
C GLN A 117 -19.41 -9.88 -23.60
N GLU A 118 -18.94 -10.83 -22.77
CA GLU A 118 -18.16 -10.53 -21.56
C GLU A 118 -16.84 -9.82 -21.88
N ALA A 119 -16.38 -9.03 -20.93
CA ALA A 119 -15.08 -8.38 -20.96
C ALA A 119 -13.92 -9.37 -20.85
N TYR A 120 -12.80 -9.08 -21.48
CA TYR A 120 -11.54 -9.73 -21.18
C TYR A 120 -11.01 -9.22 -19.82
N ILE A 121 -10.71 -10.12 -18.90
CA ILE A 121 -10.12 -9.80 -17.59
C ILE A 121 -8.69 -10.33 -17.59
N PRO A 122 -7.67 -9.45 -17.64
CA PRO A 122 -6.27 -9.86 -17.59
C PRO A 122 -5.90 -10.55 -16.27
N GLU A 123 -4.85 -11.37 -16.29
CA GLU A 123 -4.26 -11.91 -15.07
C GLU A 123 -3.75 -10.78 -14.14
N VAL A 124 -3.76 -11.07 -12.83
CA VAL A 124 -3.22 -10.14 -11.83
C VAL A 124 -1.70 -10.02 -12.00
N GLN A 125 -1.21 -8.80 -12.09
CA GLN A 125 0.22 -8.51 -12.16
C GLN A 125 0.76 -8.10 -10.80
N THR A 126 1.80 -8.76 -10.31
CA THR A 126 2.53 -8.32 -9.10
C THR A 126 3.59 -7.31 -9.52
N ILE A 127 3.55 -6.11 -8.95
CA ILE A 127 4.45 -5.00 -9.26
C ILE A 127 4.82 -4.20 -8.01
N ASP A 128 5.89 -3.42 -8.10
CA ASP A 128 6.26 -2.42 -7.10
C ASP A 128 5.42 -1.16 -7.23
N VAL A 129 5.26 -0.43 -6.12
CA VAL A 129 4.53 0.84 -6.10
C VAL A 129 5.12 1.85 -7.10
N SER A 130 6.46 1.97 -7.19
CA SER A 130 7.11 2.90 -8.14
C SER A 130 6.82 2.57 -9.60
N SER A 131 6.54 1.31 -9.91
CA SER A 131 6.27 0.86 -11.27
C SER A 131 4.89 1.28 -11.76
N MET A 132 3.93 1.49 -10.86
CA MET A 132 2.56 1.90 -11.23
C MET A 132 2.52 3.24 -11.96
N SER A 133 3.30 4.22 -11.50
CA SER A 133 3.34 5.56 -12.14
C SER A 133 3.96 5.56 -13.55
N LYS A 134 4.64 4.46 -13.91
CA LYS A 134 5.30 4.29 -15.22
C LYS A 134 4.45 3.51 -16.22
N LEU A 135 3.33 2.95 -15.77
CA LEU A 135 2.44 2.19 -16.65
C LEU A 135 1.75 3.13 -17.64
N ALA A 136 1.98 2.88 -18.93
CA ALA A 136 1.26 3.54 -20.02
C ALA A 136 0.08 2.66 -20.45
N ASN A 137 -1.09 3.27 -20.74
CA ASN A 137 -2.25 2.57 -21.30
C ASN A 137 -2.71 1.36 -20.45
N ILE A 138 -2.99 1.59 -19.17
CA ILE A 138 -3.52 0.55 -18.29
C ILE A 138 -4.90 0.12 -18.81
N TYR A 139 -5.04 -1.17 -19.04
CA TYR A 139 -6.32 -1.75 -19.41
C TYR A 139 -7.34 -1.58 -18.25
N LYS A 140 -8.60 -1.23 -18.56
CA LYS A 140 -9.63 -0.90 -17.55
C LYS A 140 -9.77 -1.97 -16.46
N TYR A 141 -9.71 -3.24 -16.82
CA TYR A 141 -9.86 -4.36 -15.89
C TYR A 141 -8.53 -4.98 -15.45
N GLN A 142 -7.39 -4.34 -15.73
CA GLN A 142 -6.10 -4.81 -15.25
C GLN A 142 -6.03 -4.68 -13.72
N ARG A 143 -5.82 -5.81 -13.07
CA ARG A 143 -5.59 -5.88 -11.62
C ARG A 143 -4.11 -5.97 -11.31
N PHE A 144 -3.73 -5.33 -10.23
CA PHE A 144 -2.36 -5.36 -9.71
C PHE A 144 -2.36 -5.89 -8.28
N GLN A 145 -1.32 -6.64 -7.95
CA GLN A 145 -1.01 -7.02 -6.58
C GLN A 145 0.14 -6.17 -6.08
N LEU A 146 -0.06 -5.53 -4.94
CA LEU A 146 0.93 -4.74 -4.21
C LEU A 146 1.12 -5.31 -2.82
N THR A 147 2.37 -5.23 -2.32
CA THR A 147 2.69 -5.51 -0.93
C THR A 147 3.43 -4.32 -0.35
N GLY A 148 3.05 -3.87 0.84
CA GLY A 148 3.71 -2.74 1.49
C GLY A 148 3.15 -2.45 2.87
N VAL A 149 3.73 -1.44 3.51
CA VAL A 149 3.37 -0.98 4.85
C VAL A 149 2.25 0.03 4.77
N VAL A 150 1.26 -0.12 5.65
CA VAL A 150 0.16 0.84 5.86
C VAL A 150 0.69 2.07 6.58
N LYS A 151 0.57 3.25 5.96
CA LYS A 151 0.91 4.54 6.58
C LYS A 151 -0.20 5.57 6.41
N SER A 152 -0.36 6.42 7.40
CA SER A 152 -1.38 7.48 7.41
C SER A 152 -2.80 6.94 7.26
N LEU A 153 -3.12 5.87 7.98
CA LEU A 153 -4.44 5.24 7.98
C LEU A 153 -5.48 6.21 8.54
N LYS A 154 -6.51 6.51 7.73
CA LYS A 154 -7.60 7.42 8.08
C LYS A 154 -8.82 6.68 8.61
N SER A 155 -9.74 7.46 9.18
CA SER A 155 -11.00 6.94 9.71
C SER A 155 -11.92 6.33 8.65
N ASP A 156 -11.82 6.77 7.38
CA ASP A 156 -12.54 6.24 6.23
C ASP A 156 -11.92 4.95 5.65
N GLY A 157 -10.79 4.50 6.19
CA GLY A 157 -10.06 3.33 5.74
C GLY A 157 -9.07 3.58 4.61
N SER A 158 -8.95 4.81 4.11
CA SER A 158 -7.90 5.18 3.16
C SER A 158 -6.54 5.31 3.85
N PHE A 159 -5.47 4.98 3.12
CA PHE A 159 -4.11 5.02 3.64
C PHE A 159 -3.09 5.14 2.51
N ASN A 160 -1.84 5.36 2.84
CA ASN A 160 -0.71 5.26 1.92
C ASN A 160 -0.06 3.89 2.05
N LEU A 161 0.03 3.13 0.96
CA LEU A 161 0.84 1.91 0.88
C LEU A 161 2.26 2.30 0.48
N VAL A 162 3.24 1.90 1.27
CA VAL A 162 4.68 2.20 1.07
C VAL A 162 5.44 0.88 1.00
N ASP A 163 6.22 0.66 -0.07
CA ASP A 163 6.98 -0.58 -0.29
C ASP A 163 8.51 -0.39 -0.38
N GLY A 164 9.01 0.79 0.00
CA GLY A 164 10.44 1.13 -0.13
C GLY A 164 10.82 1.66 -1.53
N THR A 165 10.05 1.41 -2.57
CA THR A 165 10.25 1.96 -3.91
C THR A 165 9.43 3.24 -4.13
N GLY A 166 8.33 3.39 -3.40
CA GLY A 166 7.43 4.51 -3.51
C GLY A 166 6.24 4.44 -2.57
N SER A 167 5.29 5.34 -2.80
CA SER A 167 4.03 5.42 -2.06
C SER A 167 2.87 5.59 -3.01
N VAL A 168 1.76 4.88 -2.77
CA VAL A 168 0.50 5.04 -3.48
C VAL A 168 -0.66 5.16 -2.48
N GLN A 169 -1.59 6.07 -2.75
CA GLN A 169 -2.81 6.17 -1.95
C GLN A 169 -3.76 5.01 -2.27
N VAL A 170 -4.18 4.28 -1.26
CA VAL A 170 -5.23 3.26 -1.31
C VAL A 170 -6.52 3.89 -0.81
N ALA A 171 -7.61 3.79 -1.59
CA ALA A 171 -8.87 4.47 -1.26
C ALA A 171 -9.72 3.72 -0.20
N GLY A 172 -9.29 2.52 0.18
CA GLY A 172 -9.93 1.64 1.16
C GLY A 172 -9.83 0.19 0.74
N LEU A 173 -10.17 -0.74 1.63
CA LEU A 173 -10.08 -2.18 1.41
C LEU A 173 -11.40 -2.89 1.65
N SER A 174 -11.66 -3.94 0.88
CA SER A 174 -12.66 -4.96 1.16
C SER A 174 -11.99 -6.20 1.77
N ALA A 175 -12.73 -6.99 2.54
CA ALA A 175 -12.20 -8.21 3.16
C ALA A 175 -11.98 -9.35 2.15
N SER A 176 -12.68 -9.30 1.00
CA SER A 176 -12.58 -10.29 -0.07
C SER A 176 -12.70 -9.61 -1.43
N GLU A 177 -12.44 -10.35 -2.49
CA GLU A 177 -12.58 -9.89 -3.86
C GLU A 177 -13.96 -9.27 -4.12
N VAL A 178 -13.97 -8.14 -4.81
CA VAL A 178 -15.17 -7.38 -5.17
C VAL A 178 -15.20 -7.09 -6.67
N ALA A 179 -16.40 -6.85 -7.20
CA ALA A 179 -16.55 -6.43 -8.58
C ALA A 179 -15.88 -5.05 -8.83
N TYR A 180 -15.42 -4.85 -10.06
CA TYR A 180 -14.94 -3.53 -10.49
C TYR A 180 -15.99 -2.45 -10.20
N GLY A 181 -15.54 -1.33 -9.66
CA GLY A 181 -16.41 -0.23 -9.25
C GLY A 181 -16.92 -0.33 -7.81
N THR A 182 -16.68 -1.43 -7.08
CA THR A 182 -17.07 -1.57 -5.68
C THR A 182 -15.94 -1.12 -4.77
N GLN A 183 -16.07 0.08 -4.20
CA GLN A 183 -15.07 0.63 -3.29
C GLN A 183 -15.18 0.01 -1.90
N GLY A 184 -14.05 -0.48 -1.40
CA GLY A 184 -13.90 -0.91 -0.01
C GLY A 184 -13.84 0.26 0.97
N GLY A 185 -13.89 -0.06 2.26
CA GLY A 185 -13.82 0.89 3.36
C GLY A 185 -12.70 0.57 4.35
N LYS A 186 -12.99 0.74 5.62
CA LYS A 186 -12.07 0.41 6.71
C LYS A 186 -12.24 -1.03 7.15
N LEU A 187 -11.13 -1.75 7.26
CA LEU A 187 -11.06 -3.06 7.92
C LEU A 187 -10.48 -2.87 9.33
N ASP A 188 -11.22 -3.27 10.36
CA ASP A 188 -10.82 -3.05 11.77
C ASP A 188 -9.55 -3.80 12.19
N ASN A 189 -9.22 -4.88 11.49
CA ASN A 189 -7.99 -5.65 11.71
C ASN A 189 -6.76 -5.05 11.03
N VAL A 190 -6.92 -4.13 10.07
CA VAL A 190 -5.80 -3.46 9.41
C VAL A 190 -5.44 -2.22 10.22
N LYS A 191 -4.18 -2.13 10.63
CA LYS A 191 -3.66 -1.06 11.50
C LYS A 191 -2.48 -0.35 10.86
N GLU A 192 -2.20 0.84 11.36
CA GLU A 192 -1.00 1.61 11.04
C GLU A 192 0.26 0.76 11.22
N ARG A 193 1.24 0.88 10.33
CA ARG A 193 2.52 0.15 10.28
C ARG A 193 2.40 -1.35 9.97
N GLY A 194 1.20 -1.92 9.89
CA GLY A 194 1.02 -3.30 9.44
C GLY A 194 1.39 -3.47 7.96
N THR A 195 1.83 -4.66 7.58
CA THR A 195 2.11 -5.00 6.17
C THR A 195 0.89 -5.64 5.55
N VAL A 196 0.47 -5.14 4.40
CA VAL A 196 -0.64 -5.69 3.62
C VAL A 196 -0.17 -6.16 2.26
N THR A 197 -0.73 -7.27 1.80
CA THR A 197 -0.76 -7.64 0.38
C THR A 197 -2.19 -7.45 -0.10
N ILE A 198 -2.38 -6.64 -1.13
CA ILE A 198 -3.68 -6.24 -1.65
C ILE A 198 -3.74 -6.43 -3.16
N ILE A 199 -4.92 -6.71 -3.69
CA ILE A 199 -5.20 -6.74 -5.12
C ILE A 199 -6.28 -5.72 -5.42
N GLY A 200 -6.10 -4.93 -6.47
CA GLY A 200 -7.03 -3.88 -6.88
C GLY A 200 -6.68 -3.28 -8.23
N TYR A 201 -7.18 -2.10 -8.48
CA TYR A 201 -7.04 -1.37 -9.73
C TYR A 201 -6.32 -0.05 -9.50
N TYR A 202 -5.67 0.47 -10.54
CA TYR A 202 -5.01 1.78 -10.48
C TYR A 202 -5.73 2.78 -11.36
N GLU A 203 -6.40 3.74 -10.75
CA GLU A 203 -7.17 4.78 -11.45
C GLU A 203 -6.95 6.16 -10.82
N GLY A 204 -6.76 7.16 -11.66
CA GLY A 204 -6.62 8.55 -11.20
C GLY A 204 -5.49 8.78 -10.20
N GLY A 205 -4.40 8.02 -10.29
CA GLY A 205 -3.27 8.12 -9.38
C GLY A 205 -3.47 7.43 -8.03
N LYS A 206 -4.53 6.64 -7.88
CA LYS A 206 -4.87 5.91 -6.63
C LYS A 206 -5.08 4.44 -6.89
N PHE A 207 -4.88 3.64 -5.84
CA PHE A 207 -5.25 2.24 -5.83
C PHE A 207 -6.67 2.10 -5.28
N VAL A 208 -7.58 1.58 -6.10
CA VAL A 208 -9.02 1.57 -5.85
C VAL A 208 -9.61 0.17 -5.98
N TYR A 209 -10.83 -0.05 -5.51
CA TYR A 209 -11.58 -1.32 -5.56
C TYR A 209 -10.72 -2.48 -5.10
N ALA A 210 -9.94 -2.23 -4.06
CA ALA A 210 -8.95 -3.16 -3.56
C ALA A 210 -9.52 -4.09 -2.49
N TYR A 211 -8.99 -5.31 -2.43
CA TYR A 211 -9.28 -6.23 -1.36
C TYR A 211 -7.99 -6.79 -0.73
N LEU A 212 -8.13 -7.19 0.51
CA LEU A 212 -7.05 -7.72 1.32
C LEU A 212 -6.78 -9.19 0.99
N VAL A 213 -5.54 -9.51 0.60
CA VAL A 213 -5.07 -10.88 0.38
C VAL A 213 -4.38 -11.41 1.64
N LYS A 214 -3.50 -10.58 2.23
CA LYS A 214 -2.73 -10.93 3.43
C LYS A 214 -2.53 -9.71 4.29
N TYR A 215 -2.54 -9.91 5.61
CA TYR A 215 -2.17 -8.91 6.59
C TYR A 215 -1.20 -9.49 7.60
N GLU A 216 -0.16 -8.73 7.90
CA GLU A 216 0.79 -8.99 8.97
C GLU A 216 0.80 -7.79 9.91
N GLU A 217 0.42 -8.02 11.18
CA GLU A 217 0.43 -6.97 12.18
C GLU A 217 1.87 -6.55 12.47
N TYR A 218 2.09 -5.25 12.54
CA TYR A 218 3.39 -4.74 12.98
C TYR A 218 3.58 -5.04 14.47
N SER A 219 4.75 -5.56 14.79
CA SER A 219 5.19 -5.71 16.19
C SER A 219 6.49 -4.93 16.40
N GLU A 220 6.54 -4.16 17.47
CA GLU A 220 7.78 -3.49 17.86
C GLU A 220 8.87 -4.53 18.12
N PRO A 221 10.12 -4.29 17.66
CA PRO A 221 11.23 -5.17 17.94
C PRO A 221 11.43 -5.35 19.47
N SER A 222 11.60 -6.58 19.90
CA SER A 222 11.86 -6.87 21.31
C SER A 222 13.34 -6.63 21.64
N PRO A 223 13.66 -5.93 22.73
CA PRO A 223 15.04 -5.80 23.18
C PRO A 223 15.70 -7.15 23.53
N ASP A 224 14.90 -8.19 23.79
CA ASP A 224 15.40 -9.53 24.10
C ASP A 224 16.09 -10.22 22.91
N THR A 225 15.84 -9.74 21.68
CA THR A 225 16.48 -10.25 20.45
C THR A 225 17.90 -9.74 20.26
N ALA A 226 18.36 -8.74 21.03
CA ALA A 226 19.70 -8.20 20.91
C ALA A 226 20.78 -9.26 21.22
N ALA A 227 21.87 -9.22 20.45
CA ALA A 227 23.04 -10.10 20.66
C ALA A 227 23.74 -9.79 21.99
N THR A 228 24.44 -10.79 22.56
CA THR A 228 25.26 -10.62 23.75
C THR A 228 26.72 -10.40 23.35
N LYS A 229 27.36 -9.37 23.91
CA LYS A 229 28.77 -9.01 23.73
C LYS A 229 29.55 -9.21 25.03
N ALA A 230 30.84 -9.47 24.87
CA ALA A 230 31.75 -9.60 25.99
C ALA A 230 32.09 -8.23 26.61
N PHE A 231 32.46 -8.24 27.90
CA PHE A 231 33.12 -7.13 28.57
C PHE A 231 34.63 -7.13 28.26
N PRO A 232 35.29 -5.96 28.03
CA PRO A 232 34.72 -4.64 27.90
C PRO A 232 33.91 -4.47 26.61
N TYR A 233 32.88 -3.63 26.65
CA TYR A 233 31.98 -3.33 25.52
C TYR A 233 32.20 -1.90 25.02
N ILE A 234 32.31 -1.75 23.70
CA ILE A 234 32.40 -0.45 23.04
C ILE A 234 31.48 -0.48 21.81
N ALA A 235 30.58 0.47 21.75
CA ALA A 235 29.75 0.75 20.60
C ALA A 235 29.97 2.19 20.13
N ASP A 236 30.71 2.38 19.04
CA ASP A 236 30.92 3.68 18.39
C ASP A 236 29.89 3.83 17.28
N TYR A 237 28.85 4.60 17.56
CA TYR A 237 27.74 4.85 16.64
C TYR A 237 28.07 5.83 15.51
N LYS A 238 29.25 6.42 15.50
CA LYS A 238 29.75 7.16 14.34
C LYS A 238 30.32 6.26 13.26
N THR A 239 30.59 5.00 13.58
CA THR A 239 31.17 4.04 12.65
C THR A 239 30.17 2.97 12.19
N ALA A 240 29.24 2.57 13.05
CA ALA A 240 28.25 1.53 12.76
C ALA A 240 27.01 1.65 13.66
N GLU A 241 25.90 1.01 13.28
CA GLU A 241 24.67 0.90 14.07
C GLU A 241 24.83 0.02 15.32
N ASN A 242 25.79 -0.92 15.31
CA ASN A 242 26.18 -1.78 16.42
C ASN A 242 25.03 -2.58 17.07
N GLY A 243 24.21 -3.29 16.27
CA GLY A 243 23.23 -4.25 16.78
C GLY A 243 22.15 -3.68 17.73
N VAL A 244 21.90 -2.37 17.64
CA VAL A 244 20.89 -1.67 18.44
C VAL A 244 19.49 -2.12 18.06
N VAL A 245 18.61 -2.25 19.06
CA VAL A 245 17.17 -2.46 18.87
C VAL A 245 16.43 -1.17 19.23
N VAL A 246 15.53 -0.72 18.37
CA VAL A 246 14.67 0.44 18.62
C VAL A 246 13.24 -0.02 18.78
N ASN A 247 12.59 0.42 19.86
CA ASN A 247 11.16 0.21 20.10
C ASN A 247 10.47 1.57 20.23
N ASN A 248 9.31 1.74 19.60
CA ASN A 248 8.56 2.99 19.59
C ASN A 248 7.19 2.76 20.22
N ALA A 249 7.06 3.06 21.52
CA ALA A 249 5.81 2.91 22.25
C ALA A 249 4.73 3.91 21.80
N ILE A 250 5.15 5.15 21.47
CA ILE A 250 4.28 6.18 20.89
C ILE A 250 4.97 6.71 19.63
N PHE A 251 4.37 6.42 18.47
CA PHE A 251 4.96 6.71 17.16
C PHE A 251 3.97 7.44 16.23
N PRO A 252 4.02 8.79 16.19
CA PRO A 252 3.16 9.55 15.29
C PRO A 252 3.43 9.25 13.81
N TYR A 253 2.37 9.25 13.00
CA TYR A 253 2.44 8.99 11.55
C TYR A 253 3.37 9.95 10.78
N ALA A 254 3.68 11.12 11.37
CA ALA A 254 4.58 12.10 10.76
C ALA A 254 6.02 11.60 10.61
N PHE A 255 6.44 10.61 11.38
CA PHE A 255 7.81 10.13 11.42
C PHE A 255 7.99 8.83 10.64
N ASP A 256 9.18 8.67 10.04
CA ASP A 256 9.67 7.41 9.50
C ASP A 256 10.44 6.60 10.55
N ALA A 257 11.14 7.32 11.45
CA ALA A 257 11.81 6.78 12.63
C ALA A 257 11.92 7.88 13.68
N LEU A 258 11.75 7.55 14.97
CA LEU A 258 12.04 8.47 16.08
C LEU A 258 13.53 8.45 16.43
N TRP A 259 14.10 7.26 16.61
CA TRP A 259 15.54 7.08 16.61
C TRP A 259 16.00 6.77 15.19
N SER A 260 16.85 7.61 14.63
CA SER A 260 17.47 7.46 13.31
C SER A 260 18.99 7.44 13.44
N TRP A 261 19.65 6.61 12.64
CA TRP A 261 21.10 6.51 12.62
C TRP A 261 21.71 7.14 11.37
N SER A 262 22.86 7.76 11.57
CA SER A 262 23.80 8.11 10.50
C SER A 262 25.22 8.19 11.05
N ALA A 263 26.24 7.97 10.21
CA ALA A 263 27.65 8.10 10.62
C ALA A 263 28.03 9.52 11.10
N SER A 264 27.29 10.54 10.68
CA SER A 264 27.55 11.93 11.12
C SER A 264 26.95 12.27 12.48
N THR A 265 25.84 11.62 12.87
CA THR A 265 25.07 11.97 14.07
C THR A 265 25.05 10.90 15.13
N GLY A 266 25.53 9.68 14.84
CA GLY A 266 25.22 8.52 15.65
C GLY A 266 23.73 8.23 15.65
N TRP A 267 23.19 7.66 16.71
CA TRP A 267 21.76 7.51 16.95
C TRP A 267 21.16 8.82 17.45
N ARG A 268 20.13 9.31 16.76
CA ARG A 268 19.49 10.59 17.03
C ARG A 268 17.99 10.41 17.22
N ALA A 269 17.44 10.88 18.34
CA ALA A 269 16.01 11.00 18.59
C ALA A 269 15.57 12.46 18.56
N SER A 270 14.38 12.71 18.01
CA SER A 270 13.69 14.00 18.09
C SER A 270 12.20 13.81 17.86
N GLY A 271 11.37 14.41 18.69
CA GLY A 271 9.92 14.49 18.53
C GLY A 271 9.43 15.68 17.71
N TYR A 272 10.35 16.40 17.03
CA TYR A 272 10.05 17.56 16.20
C TYR A 272 10.15 17.25 14.70
N LYS A 273 9.06 17.52 13.96
CA LYS A 273 9.02 17.50 12.48
C LYS A 273 8.02 18.54 11.97
N ASN A 274 8.48 19.78 11.81
CA ASN A 274 7.66 20.96 11.51
C ASN A 274 6.66 21.36 12.62
N ALA A 275 6.48 20.54 13.62
CA ALA A 275 5.73 20.75 14.85
C ALA A 275 6.27 19.83 15.93
N ASP A 276 5.93 20.10 17.19
CA ASP A 276 6.19 19.21 18.31
C ASP A 276 5.13 18.11 18.35
N TYR A 277 5.53 16.87 18.66
CA TYR A 277 4.67 15.71 18.74
C TYR A 277 4.85 14.97 20.07
N THR A 278 3.78 14.37 20.54
CA THR A 278 3.84 13.38 21.64
C THR A 278 4.48 12.11 21.10
N THR A 279 5.63 11.71 21.64
CA THR A 279 6.39 10.52 21.22
C THR A 279 6.97 9.78 22.40
N GLU A 280 7.17 8.48 22.26
CA GLU A 280 7.94 7.65 23.18
C GLU A 280 8.70 6.58 22.41
N ALA A 281 10.03 6.61 22.49
CA ALA A 281 10.89 5.64 21.82
C ALA A 281 12.12 5.32 22.67
N THR A 282 12.51 4.05 22.63
CA THR A 282 13.66 3.55 23.39
C THR A 282 14.68 2.88 22.45
N LEU A 283 15.92 3.28 22.61
CA LEU A 283 17.08 2.69 21.97
C LEU A 283 17.72 1.71 22.96
N TYR A 284 17.79 0.44 22.63
CA TYR A 284 18.40 -0.61 23.43
C TYR A 284 19.74 -1.01 22.84
N THR A 285 20.78 -1.05 23.66
CA THR A 285 22.10 -1.57 23.24
C THR A 285 22.03 -3.08 23.01
N GLU A 286 23.10 -3.64 22.47
CA GLU A 286 23.38 -5.06 22.61
C GLU A 286 23.47 -5.41 24.10
N LYS A 287 23.24 -6.69 24.43
CA LYS A 287 23.42 -7.21 25.80
C LYS A 287 24.93 -7.29 26.11
N ILE A 288 25.31 -7.08 27.36
CA ILE A 288 26.70 -7.02 27.79
C ILE A 288 26.92 -8.03 28.92
N ASP A 289 27.88 -8.95 28.72
CA ASP A 289 28.20 -9.98 29.70
C ASP A 289 29.17 -9.44 30.79
N LEU A 290 28.66 -9.19 31.99
CA LEU A 290 29.43 -8.76 33.15
C LEU A 290 29.72 -9.87 34.15
N LYS A 291 29.58 -11.17 33.76
CA LYS A 291 29.78 -12.30 34.69
C LYS A 291 31.14 -12.27 35.38
N ASN A 292 32.18 -11.89 34.66
CA ASN A 292 33.55 -11.82 35.16
C ASN A 292 34.11 -10.38 35.12
N ALA A 293 33.24 -9.35 35.07
CA ALA A 293 33.69 -7.98 35.03
C ALA A 293 34.20 -7.54 36.40
N GLU A 294 35.29 -6.77 36.41
CA GLU A 294 35.84 -6.11 37.61
C GLU A 294 35.57 -4.62 37.54
N LYS A 295 34.97 -4.06 38.59
CA LYS A 295 34.65 -2.63 38.71
C LYS A 295 34.07 -2.01 37.42
N PRO A 296 33.01 -2.60 36.85
CA PRO A 296 32.47 -2.13 35.58
C PRO A 296 31.81 -0.77 35.75
N ILE A 297 32.11 0.14 34.82
CA ILE A 297 31.45 1.43 34.68
C ILE A 297 30.88 1.57 33.29
N LEU A 298 29.78 2.33 33.19
CA LEU A 298 29.23 2.83 31.94
C LEU A 298 29.63 4.28 31.74
N VAL A 299 30.08 4.63 30.54
CA VAL A 299 30.27 6.00 30.05
C VAL A 299 29.67 6.08 28.65
N PHE A 300 29.10 7.21 28.30
CA PHE A 300 28.57 7.42 26.94
C PHE A 300 28.79 8.85 26.49
N ASP A 301 29.01 9.01 25.19
CA ASP A 301 29.12 10.31 24.53
C ASP A 301 27.79 10.67 23.91
N HIS A 302 27.30 11.87 24.18
CA HIS A 302 25.99 12.31 23.69
C HIS A 302 25.96 13.82 23.37
N ILE A 303 24.93 14.25 22.66
CA ILE A 303 24.61 15.66 22.40
C ILE A 303 23.15 15.88 22.82
N VAL A 304 22.92 16.97 23.55
CA VAL A 304 21.60 17.40 24.04
C VAL A 304 21.34 18.81 23.55
N ARG A 305 20.36 18.99 22.67
CA ARG A 305 20.10 20.30 22.06
C ARG A 305 18.63 20.50 21.68
N ASP A 306 18.28 21.72 21.36
CA ASP A 306 16.96 22.14 20.87
C ASP A 306 15.83 22.05 21.90
N PHE A 307 16.06 21.62 23.14
CA PHE A 307 15.07 21.66 24.21
C PHE A 307 14.85 23.11 24.71
N ALA A 308 13.71 23.38 25.33
CA ALA A 308 13.45 24.71 25.93
C ALA A 308 14.25 24.99 27.22
N GLY A 309 15.15 24.11 27.61
CA GLY A 309 16.04 24.22 28.76
C GLY A 309 16.44 22.85 29.28
N ILE A 310 17.42 22.86 30.19
CA ILE A 310 18.00 21.61 30.75
C ILE A 310 17.00 20.78 31.50
N GLU A 311 16.10 21.40 32.25
CA GLU A 311 15.06 20.65 33.01
C GLU A 311 14.12 19.88 32.08
N LEU A 312 13.77 20.47 30.92
CA LEU A 312 12.98 19.77 29.92
C LEU A 312 13.78 18.65 29.25
N ALA A 313 15.09 18.84 29.02
CA ALA A 313 15.93 17.76 28.52
C ALA A 313 15.98 16.57 29.48
N LYS A 314 16.12 16.84 30.80
CA LYS A 314 16.06 15.78 31.85
C LYS A 314 14.71 15.07 31.91
N GLU A 315 13.62 15.80 31.67
CA GLU A 315 12.27 15.22 31.61
C GLU A 315 12.10 14.32 30.39
N GLN A 316 12.64 14.72 29.25
CA GLN A 316 12.43 14.04 27.96
C GLN A 316 13.44 12.93 27.65
N THR A 317 14.53 12.82 28.42
CA THR A 317 15.59 11.82 28.22
C THR A 317 15.87 11.04 29.49
N SER A 318 16.06 9.73 29.37
CA SER A 318 16.37 8.89 30.52
C SER A 318 17.19 7.66 30.17
N LEU A 319 18.06 7.25 31.10
CA LEU A 319 18.91 6.07 31.00
C LEU A 319 18.35 4.96 31.87
N TRP A 320 18.36 3.75 31.35
CA TRP A 320 17.84 2.56 32.00
C TRP A 320 18.81 1.39 31.86
N VAL A 321 18.90 0.55 32.88
CA VAL A 321 19.67 -0.69 32.85
C VAL A 321 18.84 -1.82 33.43
N ARG A 322 18.97 -3.01 32.85
CA ARG A 322 18.36 -4.24 33.39
C ARG A 322 19.37 -5.38 33.42
N LYS A 323 19.15 -6.35 34.29
CA LYS A 323 19.69 -7.70 34.12
C LYS A 323 18.87 -8.41 33.05
N ASP A 324 19.51 -9.27 32.22
CA ASP A 324 18.83 -9.96 31.13
C ASP A 324 17.59 -10.72 31.63
N GLY A 325 16.47 -10.52 30.96
CA GLY A 325 15.17 -11.07 31.37
C GLY A 325 14.54 -10.41 32.61
N GLY A 326 15.18 -9.40 33.22
CA GLY A 326 14.70 -8.71 34.41
C GLY A 326 13.99 -7.38 34.11
N SER A 327 13.55 -6.71 35.19
CA SER A 327 12.92 -5.39 35.13
C SER A 327 13.94 -4.29 34.83
N TRP A 328 13.50 -3.26 34.11
CA TRP A 328 14.28 -2.06 33.84
C TRP A 328 14.35 -1.17 35.09
N ASN A 329 15.55 -0.70 35.40
CA ASN A 329 15.82 0.25 36.48
C ASN A 329 16.37 1.56 35.87
N GLN A 330 15.73 2.67 36.18
CA GLN A 330 16.21 3.97 35.74
C GLN A 330 17.47 4.35 36.52
N ILE A 331 18.47 4.85 35.79
CA ILE A 331 19.72 5.37 36.34
C ILE A 331 19.67 6.89 36.26
N ALA A 332 20.00 7.57 37.36
CA ALA A 332 20.14 9.02 37.35
C ALA A 332 21.38 9.42 36.54
N ILE A 333 21.23 10.37 35.63
CA ILE A 333 22.30 10.94 34.79
C ILE A 333 22.38 12.48 34.99
N THR A 334 22.21 12.90 36.24
CA THR A 334 22.02 14.31 36.60
C THR A 334 23.19 15.23 36.20
N PHE A 335 24.39 14.70 36.19
CA PHE A 335 25.60 15.45 35.88
C PHE A 335 26.06 15.34 34.42
N SER A 336 25.31 14.57 33.61
CA SER A 336 25.64 14.33 32.21
C SER A 336 25.04 15.36 31.24
N TYR A 337 24.43 16.42 31.77
CA TYR A 337 23.87 17.49 30.93
C TYR A 337 24.80 18.71 30.91
N PRO A 338 24.99 19.37 29.75
CA PRO A 338 25.79 20.57 29.64
C PRO A 338 25.11 21.74 30.37
N ASP A 339 25.93 22.73 30.79
CA ASP A 339 25.41 23.98 31.38
C ASP A 339 24.55 24.75 30.36
N GLU A 340 24.93 24.69 29.07
CA GLU A 340 24.18 25.24 27.95
C GLU A 340 23.93 24.19 26.90
N LEU A 341 22.64 24.09 26.44
CA LEU A 341 22.25 23.16 25.40
C LEU A 341 22.83 23.56 24.05
N GLY A 342 23.51 22.65 23.40
CA GLY A 342 24.18 22.90 22.12
C GLY A 342 24.59 21.66 21.36
N SER A 343 25.43 21.83 20.35
CA SER A 343 25.94 20.74 19.52
C SER A 343 27.28 20.17 20.01
N GLU A 344 27.74 20.56 21.19
CA GLU A 344 28.95 20.01 21.78
C GLU A 344 28.72 18.58 22.26
N VAL A 345 29.75 17.75 22.08
CA VAL A 345 29.73 16.38 22.58
C VAL A 345 30.05 16.40 24.06
N MET A 346 29.16 15.81 24.83
CA MET A 346 29.36 15.61 26.26
C MET A 346 29.66 14.14 26.52
N THR A 347 30.65 13.87 27.37
CA THR A 347 30.86 12.54 27.93
C THR A 347 30.12 12.46 29.27
N SER A 348 29.39 11.42 29.49
CA SER A 348 28.66 11.20 30.74
C SER A 348 29.62 11.04 31.92
N GLU A 349 29.12 11.25 33.14
CA GLU A 349 29.79 10.77 34.35
C GLU A 349 30.03 9.26 34.33
N GLU A 350 30.98 8.78 35.14
CA GLU A 350 31.18 7.33 35.35
C GLU A 350 30.03 6.75 36.15
N ILE A 351 29.23 5.90 35.51
CA ILE A 351 28.09 5.22 36.13
C ILE A 351 28.52 3.84 36.58
N LYS A 352 28.59 3.63 37.90
CA LYS A 352 29.01 2.34 38.48
C LYS A 352 27.99 1.24 38.22
N LEU A 353 28.47 0.09 37.76
CA LEU A 353 27.65 -1.08 37.47
C LEU A 353 27.93 -2.26 38.41
N ASP A 354 28.52 -2.01 39.61
CA ASP A 354 28.93 -3.07 40.57
C ASP A 354 27.76 -3.98 40.95
N SER A 355 26.54 -3.44 41.09
CA SER A 355 25.32 -4.20 41.41
C SER A 355 24.90 -5.17 40.31
N TYR A 356 25.49 -5.08 39.13
CA TYR A 356 25.20 -5.91 37.98
C TYR A 356 26.28 -6.97 37.67
N ILE A 357 27.39 -6.96 38.43
CA ILE A 357 28.45 -8.01 38.31
C ILE A 357 27.83 -9.42 38.46
N GLY A 358 28.32 -10.38 37.69
CA GLY A 358 27.80 -11.73 37.65
C GLY A 358 26.58 -11.92 36.77
N SER A 359 26.13 -10.87 36.06
CA SER A 359 24.93 -10.91 35.20
C SER A 359 25.27 -10.52 33.76
N VAL A 360 24.41 -10.86 32.82
CA VAL A 360 24.29 -10.18 31.54
C VAL A 360 23.37 -9.00 31.72
N ILE A 361 23.75 -7.83 31.22
CA ILE A 361 22.95 -6.59 31.31
C ILE A 361 22.55 -6.08 29.92
N GLN A 362 21.59 -5.17 29.90
CA GLN A 362 21.26 -4.35 28.74
C GLN A 362 21.01 -2.91 29.16
N ILE A 363 21.45 -1.96 28.33
CA ILE A 363 21.33 -0.53 28.58
C ILE A 363 20.27 0.02 27.61
N ALA A 364 19.49 1.00 28.07
CA ALA A 364 18.48 1.64 27.24
C ALA A 364 18.48 3.16 27.41
N PHE A 365 18.36 3.86 26.30
CA PHE A 365 18.20 5.30 26.21
C PHE A 365 16.77 5.58 25.78
N LYS A 366 15.94 6.09 26.68
CA LYS A 366 14.54 6.37 26.43
C LYS A 366 14.35 7.86 26.19
N TYR A 367 13.75 8.20 25.04
CA TYR A 367 13.34 9.53 24.64
C TYR A 367 11.82 9.65 24.68
N VAL A 368 11.31 10.71 25.27
CA VAL A 368 9.88 11.06 25.29
C VAL A 368 9.73 12.52 24.88
N SER A 369 8.58 12.88 24.28
CA SER A 369 8.20 14.27 24.03
C SER A 369 6.70 14.44 24.18
N ASP A 370 6.26 15.67 24.33
CA ASP A 370 4.87 16.06 24.49
C ASP A 370 4.58 17.22 23.52
N GLU A 371 3.50 17.15 22.76
CA GLU A 371 3.12 18.17 21.77
C GLU A 371 2.85 19.55 22.37
N SER A 372 2.59 19.63 23.68
CA SER A 372 2.42 20.90 24.41
C SER A 372 3.75 21.53 24.84
N LYS A 373 4.86 20.82 24.72
CA LYS A 373 6.22 21.23 25.09
C LYS A 373 7.16 21.14 23.90
N LYS A 374 8.20 21.96 23.91
CA LYS A 374 9.20 21.88 22.85
C LYS A 374 9.95 20.55 22.86
N ALA A 375 9.83 19.77 21.80
CA ALA A 375 10.57 18.54 21.62
C ALA A 375 12.03 18.85 21.21
N GLY A 376 12.97 18.41 22.02
CA GLY A 376 14.39 18.58 21.72
C GLY A 376 14.99 17.44 20.91
N THR A 377 16.31 17.46 20.80
CA THR A 377 17.10 16.45 20.10
C THR A 377 18.11 15.82 21.07
N TRP A 378 18.10 14.50 21.14
CA TRP A 378 19.10 13.71 21.86
C TRP A 378 19.86 12.80 20.89
N GLN A 379 21.19 12.85 20.94
CA GLN A 379 22.06 12.01 20.11
C GLN A 379 22.95 11.17 21.02
N ILE A 380 23.08 9.89 20.73
CA ILE A 380 24.01 8.97 21.39
C ILE A 380 25.09 8.62 20.35
N LEU A 381 26.31 8.98 20.64
CA LEU A 381 27.45 8.86 19.72
C LEU A 381 28.30 7.63 20.02
N LYS A 382 28.46 7.30 21.30
CA LYS A 382 29.29 6.22 21.77
C LYS A 382 28.79 5.69 23.10
N VAL A 383 28.89 4.39 23.31
CA VAL A 383 28.62 3.73 24.60
C VAL A 383 29.79 2.84 24.94
N GLU A 384 30.35 2.99 26.13
CA GLU A 384 31.42 2.14 26.66
C GLU A 384 31.01 1.56 28.01
N VAL A 385 31.20 0.23 28.15
CA VAL A 385 31.19 -0.43 29.45
C VAL A 385 32.57 -1.02 29.64
N LYS A 386 33.33 -0.42 30.58
CA LYS A 386 34.73 -0.71 30.79
C LYS A 386 35.05 -0.82 32.29
N LYS A 387 36.28 -1.24 32.60
CA LYS A 387 36.80 -1.22 33.97
C LYS A 387 37.09 0.23 34.38
N SER A 388 36.68 0.63 35.61
CA SER A 388 37.08 1.91 36.19
C SER A 388 38.58 1.93 36.43
N GLU A 389 39.23 2.98 35.97
CA GLU A 389 40.62 3.27 36.28
C GLU A 389 40.63 4.04 37.61
N GLU A 390 40.90 3.34 38.74
CA GLU A 390 41.23 4.07 39.97
C GLU A 390 42.49 4.88 39.71
N PRO A 391 42.54 6.15 40.15
CA PRO A 391 43.79 6.86 40.15
C PRO A 391 44.80 6.05 40.97
N THR A 392 45.89 5.64 40.33
CA THR A 392 47.02 5.02 41.05
C THR A 392 47.42 5.97 42.15
N GLN A 393 47.11 5.61 43.41
CA GLN A 393 47.74 6.31 44.54
C GLN A 393 49.22 6.25 44.29
N PRO A 394 49.94 7.39 44.30
CA PRO A 394 51.39 7.34 44.21
C PRO A 394 51.86 6.43 45.36
N ASP A 395 52.68 5.43 45.01
CA ASP A 395 53.26 4.50 45.96
C ASP A 395 54.11 5.29 46.96
N ASN A 396 53.56 5.57 48.14
CA ASN A 396 54.23 6.20 49.24
C ASN A 396 55.15 5.22 49.97
N SER A 397 55.56 4.10 49.34
CA SER A 397 56.42 3.10 49.96
C SER A 397 57.93 3.34 49.82
N SER A 398 58.36 4.50 49.28
CA SER A 398 59.80 4.86 49.26
C SER A 398 60.06 6.20 49.89
N GLY A 399 60.22 6.22 51.20
CA GLY A 399 60.66 7.39 51.92
C GLY A 399 60.48 7.26 53.41
N THR A 400 61.17 6.36 54.08
CA THR A 400 61.51 6.54 55.48
C THR A 400 62.50 7.70 55.57
N GLU A 401 61.97 8.88 55.51
CA GLU A 401 62.74 10.03 56.00
C GLU A 401 62.78 10.02 57.53
N ASP A 402 64.01 9.79 58.01
CA ASP A 402 64.40 9.79 59.38
C ASP A 402 64.11 11.17 60.03
N TYR A 403 63.03 11.30 60.82
CA TYR A 403 62.64 12.49 61.50
C TYR A 403 63.33 12.65 62.86
N ASP A 404 64.46 12.02 63.05
CA ASP A 404 65.32 12.27 64.25
C ASP A 404 66.42 13.27 63.95
N LYS A 405 66.04 14.52 63.66
CA LYS A 405 66.92 15.68 63.85
C LYS A 405 66.34 16.61 64.90
N PRO A 406 67.04 16.75 66.10
CA PRO A 406 66.63 17.72 67.08
C PRO A 406 67.09 19.13 66.61
N GLY A 407 66.23 20.09 66.60
CA GLY A 407 66.62 21.46 66.40
C GLY A 407 65.67 22.42 65.72
N TRP A 408 64.42 22.48 66.09
CA TRP A 408 63.57 23.62 65.84
C TRP A 408 62.99 24.14 67.16
N ASP A 409 63.57 25.30 67.59
CA ASP A 409 63.13 26.04 68.75
C ASP A 409 61.99 26.98 68.34
N TRP A 410 60.80 26.77 68.93
CA TRP A 410 59.56 27.49 68.65
C TRP A 410 59.42 28.81 69.48
N ASN A 411 60.51 29.29 70.11
CA ASN A 411 60.49 30.52 70.90
C ASN A 411 61.54 31.56 70.39
N LYS A 412 61.33 32.06 69.14
CA LYS A 412 61.88 33.36 68.75
C LYS A 412 61.01 33.99 67.65
#